data_5366b086cc3948ffa00415aa9b9e4f14
#
_entry.id   5366b086cc3948ffa00415aa9b9e4f14
#
_cell.length_a   1.000
_cell.length_b   1.000
_cell.length_c   1.000
_cell.angle_alpha   90.00
_cell.angle_beta   90.00
_cell.angle_gamma   90.00
#
_symmetry.space_group_name_H-M   'P 1'
#
loop_
_entity.id
_entity.type
_entity.pdbx_description
1 polymer ?
#
loop_
_entity_poly.entity_id
_entity_poly.type
_entity_poly.pdbx_seq_one_letter_code
_entity_poly.pdbx_strand_id
1 'polypeptide(L)'
;MKYQVIVLDLDGTLTNSKKEITPPTRDALIEIQQNGKKVVLASGRPINGVAPLAEELYLKEYGGFMLSFNGARITRCSDNAIIYNKVIPQEVIRPIYEAVKEYPGLDLISYTDKVILSGIKSK
;
A
#
# COMPACT_ATOMS: atom_id res chain seq x y z
N MET A 1 23.52 11.10 10.73
CA MET A 1 22.65 9.94 11.00
C MET A 1 23.02 8.81 10.05
N LYS A 2 23.17 7.58 10.55
CA LYS A 2 23.60 6.42 9.75
C LYS A 2 22.55 5.95 8.72
N TYR A 3 21.27 6.04 9.10
CA TYR A 3 20.15 5.55 8.26
C TYR A 3 19.71 6.63 7.28
N GLN A 4 19.40 6.21 6.04
CA GLN A 4 18.97 7.10 4.95
C GLN A 4 17.52 6.88 4.55
N VAL A 5 16.96 5.72 4.90
CA VAL A 5 15.60 5.31 4.54
C VAL A 5 14.90 4.79 5.78
N ILE A 6 13.65 5.18 5.96
CA ILE A 6 12.72 4.63 6.95
C ILE A 6 11.58 3.97 6.20
N VAL A 7 11.37 2.69 6.46
CA VAL A 7 10.25 1.93 5.91
C VAL A 7 9.25 1.67 7.03
N LEU A 8 8.00 2.04 6.81
CA LEU A 8 6.94 1.99 7.81
C LEU A 8 5.78 1.13 7.32
N ASP A 9 5.38 0.17 8.13
CA ASP A 9 4.07 -0.47 8.03
C ASP A 9 2.98 0.51 8.48
N LEU A 10 1.76 0.33 8.01
CA LEU A 10 0.66 1.26 8.27
C LEU A 10 -0.14 0.87 9.51
N ASP A 11 -0.80 -0.28 9.46
CA ASP A 11 -1.81 -0.66 10.43
C ASP A 11 -1.20 -1.13 11.75
N GLY A 12 -1.35 -0.33 12.81
CA GLY A 12 -0.77 -0.61 14.12
C GLY A 12 0.71 -0.21 14.27
N THR A 13 1.30 0.42 13.24
CA THR A 13 2.67 0.97 13.27
C THR A 13 2.64 2.48 13.04
N LEU A 14 2.38 2.92 11.80
CA LEU A 14 2.29 4.34 11.47
C LEU A 14 0.97 4.97 11.92
N THR A 15 -0.13 4.23 11.75
CA THR A 15 -1.47 4.70 12.09
C THR A 15 -1.97 4.16 13.43
N ASN A 16 -2.76 4.96 14.13
CA ASN A 16 -3.45 4.60 15.36
C ASN A 16 -4.67 3.70 15.09
N SER A 17 -5.45 3.39 16.14
CA SER A 17 -6.68 2.58 16.04
C SER A 17 -7.77 3.21 15.17
N LYS A 18 -7.72 4.53 14.95
CA LYS A 18 -8.62 5.26 14.05
C LYS A 18 -8.12 5.32 12.61
N LYS A 19 -6.99 4.67 12.30
CA LYS A 19 -6.33 4.68 10.98
C LYS A 19 -5.77 6.05 10.58
N GLU A 20 -5.41 6.87 11.56
CA GLU A 20 -4.87 8.22 11.38
C GLU A 20 -3.41 8.28 11.81
N ILE A 21 -2.62 9.10 11.13
CA ILE A 21 -1.26 9.47 11.57
C ILE A 21 -1.42 10.55 12.65
N THR A 22 -0.82 10.35 13.81
CA THR A 22 -0.88 11.39 14.85
C THR A 22 -0.04 12.61 14.45
N PRO A 23 -0.44 13.84 14.83
CA PRO A 23 0.30 15.04 14.46
C PRO A 23 1.80 14.98 14.82
N PRO A 24 2.23 14.54 16.03
CA PRO A 24 3.66 14.43 16.33
C PRO A 24 4.40 13.47 15.41
N THR A 25 3.79 12.33 15.06
CA THR A 25 4.40 11.34 14.14
C THR A 25 4.53 11.93 12.74
N ARG A 26 3.48 12.58 12.24
CA ARG A 26 3.50 13.25 10.93
C ARG A 26 4.61 14.30 10.87
N ASP A 27 4.65 15.19 11.85
CA ASP A 27 5.60 16.30 11.87
C ASP A 27 7.05 15.80 11.93
N ALA A 28 7.34 14.77 12.74
CA ALA A 28 8.64 14.12 12.78
C ALA A 28 9.04 13.48 11.44
N LEU A 29 8.09 12.83 10.74
CA LEU A 29 8.35 12.22 9.44
C LEU A 29 8.59 13.27 8.35
N ILE A 30 7.91 14.41 8.41
CA ILE A 30 8.16 15.53 7.51
C ILE A 30 9.54 16.12 7.79
N GLU A 31 9.91 16.34 9.05
CA GLU A 31 11.21 16.87 9.44
C GLU A 31 12.38 16.02 8.95
N ILE A 32 12.31 14.69 9.11
CA ILE A 32 13.38 13.81 8.60
C ILE A 32 13.50 13.84 7.08
N GLN A 33 12.38 14.01 6.36
CA GLN A 33 12.39 14.15 4.90
C GLN A 33 13.01 15.49 4.47
N GLN A 34 12.73 16.58 5.19
CA GLN A 34 13.38 17.88 4.99
C GLN A 34 14.90 17.79 5.19
N ASN A 35 15.35 16.90 6.07
CA ASN A 35 16.77 16.58 6.28
C ASN A 35 17.32 15.53 5.28
N GLY A 36 16.65 15.33 4.15
CA GLY A 36 17.12 14.51 3.04
C GLY A 36 16.95 13.00 3.22
N LYS A 37 16.22 12.54 4.25
CA LYS A 37 15.92 11.10 4.42
C LYS A 37 14.70 10.70 3.58
N LYS A 38 14.62 9.43 3.22
CA LYS A 38 13.50 8.89 2.46
C LYS A 38 12.54 8.14 3.37
N VAL A 39 11.25 8.39 3.18
CA VAL A 39 10.17 7.63 3.82
C VAL A 39 9.53 6.72 2.78
N VAL A 40 9.30 5.50 3.20
CA VAL A 40 8.65 4.45 2.40
C VAL A 40 7.48 3.88 3.20
N LEU A 41 6.30 3.88 2.63
CA LEU A 41 5.13 3.21 3.21
C LEU A 41 5.01 1.81 2.64
N ALA A 42 4.93 0.80 3.51
CA ALA A 42 4.83 -0.61 3.12
C ALA A 42 3.59 -1.24 3.75
N SER A 43 2.68 -1.78 2.93
CA SER A 43 1.42 -2.32 3.42
C SER A 43 0.89 -3.45 2.53
N GLY A 44 0.03 -4.30 3.12
CA GLY A 44 -0.81 -5.23 2.39
C GLY A 44 -1.94 -4.57 1.61
N ARG A 45 -2.24 -3.30 1.91
CA ARG A 45 -3.31 -2.56 1.24
C ARG A 45 -3.04 -2.38 -0.25
N PRO A 46 -4.10 -2.27 -1.09
CA PRO A 46 -3.97 -1.79 -2.47
C PRO A 46 -3.50 -0.33 -2.48
N ILE A 47 -3.02 0.13 -3.65
CA ILE A 47 -2.41 1.46 -3.80
C ILE A 47 -3.30 2.60 -3.30
N ASN A 48 -4.62 2.54 -3.60
CA ASN A 48 -5.60 3.54 -3.17
C ASN A 48 -5.82 3.56 -1.64
N GLY A 49 -5.43 2.52 -0.93
CA GLY A 49 -5.44 2.47 0.53
C GLY A 49 -4.15 3.02 1.18
N VAL A 50 -3.09 3.22 0.40
CA VAL A 50 -1.80 3.78 0.85
C VAL A 50 -1.64 5.25 0.45
N ALA A 51 -2.12 5.62 -0.74
CA ALA A 51 -1.94 6.93 -1.34
C ALA A 51 -2.37 8.12 -0.46
N PRO A 52 -3.51 8.10 0.25
CA PRO A 52 -3.89 9.23 1.12
C PRO A 52 -2.87 9.52 2.23
N LEU A 53 -2.26 8.48 2.81
CA LEU A 53 -1.23 8.64 3.85
C LEU A 53 0.10 9.13 3.25
N ALA A 54 0.42 8.72 2.02
CA ALA A 54 1.57 9.21 1.29
C ALA A 54 1.43 10.71 0.96
N GLU A 55 0.23 11.17 0.60
CA GLU A 55 -0.09 12.58 0.39
C GLU A 55 0.03 13.38 1.68
N GLU A 56 -0.51 12.88 2.79
CA GLU A 56 -0.42 13.52 4.11
C GLU A 56 1.04 13.73 4.57
N LEU A 57 1.95 12.84 4.17
CA LEU A 57 3.37 12.89 4.47
C LEU A 57 4.21 13.61 3.39
N TYR A 58 3.59 14.18 2.36
CA TYR A 58 4.27 14.85 1.24
C TYR A 58 5.31 13.98 0.55
N LEU A 59 5.05 12.66 0.40
CA LEU A 59 6.02 11.74 -0.20
C LEU A 59 6.30 12.06 -1.67
N LYS A 60 5.38 12.72 -2.36
CA LYS A 60 5.58 13.19 -3.73
C LYS A 60 6.70 14.22 -3.81
N GLU A 61 6.66 15.20 -2.92
CA GLU A 61 7.59 16.32 -2.86
C GLU A 61 8.98 15.88 -2.40
N TYR A 62 9.03 14.98 -1.42
CA TYR A 62 10.28 14.48 -0.84
C TYR A 62 10.83 13.24 -1.53
N GLY A 63 10.13 12.70 -2.54
CA GLY A 63 10.59 11.56 -3.33
C GLY A 63 10.58 10.25 -2.57
N GLY A 64 9.52 9.99 -1.80
CA GLY A 64 9.27 8.73 -1.13
C GLY A 64 8.68 7.66 -2.05
N PHE A 65 8.37 6.49 -1.47
CA PHE A 65 7.83 5.34 -2.19
C PHE A 65 6.68 4.70 -1.44
N MET A 66 5.82 4.02 -2.19
CA MET A 66 4.75 3.16 -1.66
C MET A 66 5.00 1.72 -2.11
N LEU A 67 5.07 0.79 -1.15
CA LEU A 67 5.00 -0.65 -1.37
C LEU A 67 3.60 -1.11 -1.02
N SER A 68 2.83 -1.50 -2.02
CA SER A 68 1.45 -1.99 -1.87
C SER A 68 1.35 -3.48 -2.19
N PHE A 69 0.20 -4.09 -1.85
CA PHE A 69 -0.06 -5.51 -2.10
C PHE A 69 1.03 -6.43 -1.50
N ASN A 70 1.44 -6.20 -0.24
CA ASN A 70 2.52 -6.93 0.43
C ASN A 70 3.86 -6.90 -0.34
N GLY A 71 4.18 -5.77 -0.97
CA GLY A 71 5.41 -5.59 -1.74
C GLY A 71 5.33 -6.06 -3.19
N ALA A 72 4.17 -6.54 -3.66
CA ALA A 72 4.00 -6.92 -5.06
C ALA A 72 4.05 -5.74 -6.03
N ARG A 73 3.82 -4.50 -5.54
CA ARG A 73 3.98 -3.28 -6.33
C ARG A 73 4.76 -2.24 -5.56
N ILE A 74 5.74 -1.62 -6.24
CA ILE A 74 6.47 -0.46 -5.74
C ILE A 74 6.20 0.72 -6.67
N THR A 75 5.65 1.79 -6.08
CA THR A 75 5.35 3.04 -6.79
C THR A 75 6.23 4.16 -6.26
N ARG A 76 6.88 4.89 -7.14
CA ARG A 76 7.61 6.12 -6.80
C ARG A 76 6.61 7.28 -6.72
N CYS A 77 6.57 7.97 -5.57
CA CYS A 77 5.54 8.98 -5.33
C CYS A 77 5.73 10.26 -6.16
N SER A 78 6.97 10.60 -6.56
CA SER A 78 7.25 11.85 -7.27
C SER A 78 6.58 11.96 -8.64
N ASP A 79 6.38 10.85 -9.34
CA ASP A 79 5.82 10.79 -10.68
C ASP A 79 4.80 9.67 -10.88
N ASN A 80 4.45 8.97 -9.81
CA ASN A 80 3.56 7.79 -9.80
C ASN A 80 4.06 6.64 -10.69
N ALA A 81 5.35 6.59 -11.01
CA ALA A 81 5.93 5.51 -11.79
C ALA A 81 5.92 4.20 -11.02
N ILE A 82 5.38 3.16 -11.64
CA ILE A 82 5.46 1.79 -11.11
C ILE A 82 6.84 1.25 -11.45
N ILE A 83 7.72 1.14 -10.45
CA ILE A 83 9.11 0.69 -10.64
C ILE A 83 9.28 -0.82 -10.42
N TYR A 84 8.30 -1.46 -9.81
CA TYR A 84 8.22 -2.90 -9.67
C TYR A 84 6.76 -3.33 -9.63
N ASN A 85 6.42 -4.40 -10.34
CA ASN A 85 5.08 -4.97 -10.31
C ASN A 85 5.13 -6.47 -10.57
N LYS A 86 4.71 -7.27 -9.60
CA LYS A 86 4.59 -8.71 -9.73
C LYS A 86 3.12 -9.09 -9.55
N VAL A 87 2.52 -9.60 -10.60
CA VAL A 87 1.13 -10.06 -10.60
C VAL A 87 1.09 -11.58 -10.55
N ILE A 88 -0.04 -12.12 -10.10
CA ILE A 88 -0.33 -13.55 -10.17
C ILE A 88 -0.44 -13.94 -11.66
N PRO A 89 0.21 -15.04 -12.09
CA PRO A 89 0.07 -15.53 -13.46
C PRO A 89 -1.38 -15.79 -13.82
N GLN A 90 -1.77 -15.40 -15.05
CA GLN A 90 -3.18 -15.48 -15.48
C GLN A 90 -3.72 -16.90 -15.47
N GLU A 91 -2.87 -17.88 -15.76
CA GLU A 91 -3.23 -19.31 -15.80
C GLU A 91 -3.66 -19.89 -14.45
N VAL A 92 -3.25 -19.28 -13.32
CA VAL A 92 -3.63 -19.77 -11.98
C VAL A 92 -4.90 -19.10 -11.44
N ILE A 93 -5.40 -18.05 -12.06
CA ILE A 93 -6.58 -17.31 -11.56
C ILE A 93 -7.82 -18.21 -11.58
N ARG A 94 -8.07 -18.92 -12.68
CA ARG A 94 -9.21 -19.82 -12.81
C ARG A 94 -9.16 -21.00 -11.83
N PRO A 95 -8.05 -21.73 -11.68
CA PRO A 95 -7.91 -22.77 -10.65
C PRO A 95 -8.18 -22.26 -9.23
N ILE A 96 -7.69 -21.06 -8.87
CA ILE A 96 -7.95 -20.45 -7.55
C ILE A 96 -9.45 -20.18 -7.37
N TYR A 97 -10.10 -19.61 -8.39
CA TYR A 97 -11.54 -19.31 -8.34
C TYR A 97 -12.38 -20.57 -8.19
N GLU A 98 -12.08 -21.64 -8.94
CA GLU A 98 -12.78 -22.92 -8.80
C GLU A 98 -12.58 -23.56 -7.43
N ALA A 99 -11.36 -23.51 -6.89
CA ALA A 99 -11.06 -24.02 -5.55
C ALA A 99 -11.86 -23.28 -4.45
N VAL A 100 -12.00 -21.97 -4.56
CA VAL A 100 -12.74 -21.16 -3.55
C VAL A 100 -14.23 -21.53 -3.54
N LYS A 101 -14.82 -21.91 -4.68
CA LYS A 101 -16.23 -22.32 -4.75
C LYS A 101 -16.56 -23.56 -3.92
N GLU A 102 -15.57 -24.41 -3.65
CA GLU A 102 -15.75 -25.62 -2.83
C GLU A 102 -15.89 -25.31 -1.32
N TYR A 103 -15.60 -24.05 -0.93
CA TYR A 103 -15.64 -23.62 0.48
C TYR A 103 -16.77 -22.59 0.70
N PRO A 104 -17.95 -23.02 1.17
CA PRO A 104 -19.06 -22.11 1.48
C PRO A 104 -18.65 -21.05 2.50
N GLY A 105 -18.97 -19.79 2.21
CA GLY A 105 -18.66 -18.66 3.10
C GLY A 105 -17.32 -17.97 2.81
N LEU A 106 -16.53 -18.50 1.87
CA LEU A 106 -15.35 -17.78 1.34
C LEU A 106 -15.73 -16.97 0.11
N ASP A 107 -15.07 -15.81 -0.03
CA ASP A 107 -15.14 -15.01 -1.24
C ASP A 107 -13.73 -14.76 -1.78
N LEU A 108 -13.62 -14.67 -3.10
CA LEU A 108 -12.41 -14.26 -3.78
C LEU A 108 -12.53 -12.79 -4.15
N ILE A 109 -11.63 -11.99 -3.61
CA ILE A 109 -11.51 -10.59 -3.98
C ILE A 109 -10.25 -10.35 -4.81
N SER A 110 -10.35 -9.46 -5.78
CA SER A 110 -9.24 -9.01 -6.60
C SER A 110 -9.30 -7.49 -6.72
N TYR A 111 -8.23 -6.90 -7.20
CA TYR A 111 -8.09 -5.45 -7.26
C TYR A 111 -7.71 -5.01 -8.67
N THR A 112 -8.36 -3.96 -9.15
CA THR A 112 -7.81 -3.09 -10.20
C THR A 112 -7.26 -1.83 -9.54
N ASP A 113 -6.67 -0.94 -10.32
CA ASP A 113 -6.20 0.35 -9.79
C ASP A 113 -7.35 1.26 -9.31
N LYS A 114 -8.60 0.93 -9.64
CA LYS A 114 -9.78 1.76 -9.34
C LYS A 114 -10.81 1.10 -8.44
N VAL A 115 -10.96 -0.22 -8.53
CA VAL A 115 -12.05 -0.94 -7.86
C VAL A 115 -11.60 -2.26 -7.27
N ILE A 116 -12.34 -2.71 -6.26
CA ILE A 116 -12.27 -4.06 -5.72
C ILE A 116 -13.30 -4.91 -6.46
N LEU A 117 -12.86 -6.04 -6.98
CA LEU A 117 -13.71 -7.05 -7.62
C LEU A 117 -14.02 -8.15 -6.61
N SER A 118 -15.28 -8.53 -6.48
CA SER A 118 -15.71 -9.62 -5.61
C SER A 118 -16.37 -10.72 -6.45
N GLY A 119 -16.14 -11.97 -6.10
CA GLY A 119 -16.80 -13.13 -6.70
C GLY A 119 -18.26 -13.28 -6.28
N ILE A 120 -18.69 -12.63 -5.19
CA ILE A 120 -20.06 -12.63 -4.70
C ILE A 120 -20.75 -11.33 -5.14
N LYS A 121 -21.93 -11.45 -5.75
CA LYS A 121 -22.75 -10.26 -6.01
C LYS A 121 -23.13 -9.62 -4.67
N SER A 122 -22.71 -8.37 -4.44
CA SER A 122 -23.27 -7.57 -3.36
C SER A 122 -24.78 -7.43 -3.55
N LYS A 123 -25.54 -7.78 -2.51
CA LYS A 123 -27.00 -7.56 -2.49
C LYS A 123 -27.29 -6.08 -2.37
#